data_2db3a321f6b796700c4a55d391856a8f
#
_entry.id   2db3a321f6b796700c4a55d391856a8f
#
_cell.length_a   1.000
_cell.length_b   1.000
_cell.length_c   1.000
_cell.angle_alpha   90.00
_cell.angle_beta   90.00
_cell.angle_gamma   90.00
#
_symmetry.space_group_name_H-M   'P 1'
#
loop_
_entity.id
_entity.type
_entity.pdbx_description
1 polymer ?
#
loop_
_entity_poly.entity_id
_entity_poly.type
_entity_poly.pdbx_seq_one_letter_code
_entity_poly.pdbx_strand_id
1 'polypeptide(L)'
;APAPRAVVLPLENGDRLTRDEFERRYEAMPHLKKAELIEGVVYMPSPVRQRYHGEPHAHLIIWLGQYLVGTPGVRVGDNSTVRLDLDNEPQPDVLLFIDPACGGQARIDADGYMEGAPELVAEVAASSASYDLHAKMHVYRRNGVREYIVWRALEREIDWFVLRAGQYERLAAGADGVVRSE
;
A
#
# COMPACT_ATOMS: atom_id res chain seq x y z
N ALA A 1 -42.12 -15.78 3.04
CA ALA A 1 -41.44 -14.69 3.74
C ALA A 1 -40.00 -14.68 3.27
N PRO A 2 -39.39 -13.51 2.92
CA PRO A 2 -37.99 -13.44 2.60
C PRO A 2 -37.18 -13.84 3.84
N ALA A 3 -36.10 -14.58 3.65
CA ALA A 3 -35.18 -14.95 4.72
C ALA A 3 -34.65 -13.66 5.40
N PRO A 4 -34.45 -13.64 6.71
CA PRO A 4 -33.87 -12.50 7.37
C PRO A 4 -32.48 -12.21 6.78
N ARG A 5 -32.25 -10.98 6.31
CA ARG A 5 -30.89 -10.55 5.90
C ARG A 5 -29.98 -10.73 7.11
N ALA A 6 -28.93 -11.51 6.93
CA ALA A 6 -27.90 -11.64 7.97
C ALA A 6 -27.38 -10.24 8.32
N VAL A 7 -27.37 -9.90 9.58
CA VAL A 7 -26.79 -8.65 10.09
C VAL A 7 -25.29 -8.72 9.85
N VAL A 8 -24.76 -7.79 9.05
CA VAL A 8 -23.33 -7.65 8.85
C VAL A 8 -22.77 -6.82 10.01
N LEU A 9 -21.85 -7.39 10.79
CA LEU A 9 -21.18 -6.66 11.87
C LEU A 9 -20.26 -5.59 11.24
N PRO A 10 -20.15 -4.39 11.85
CA PRO A 10 -19.20 -3.39 11.41
C PRO A 10 -17.75 -3.87 11.60
N LEU A 11 -16.81 -3.26 10.87
CA LEU A 11 -15.38 -3.39 11.13
C LEU A 11 -15.02 -2.60 12.38
N GLU A 12 -14.19 -3.19 13.23
CA GLU A 12 -13.56 -2.52 14.36
C GLU A 12 -12.03 -2.64 14.26
N ASN A 13 -11.32 -1.59 14.68
CA ASN A 13 -9.86 -1.62 14.67
C ASN A 13 -9.34 -2.72 15.61
N GLY A 14 -8.51 -3.60 15.10
CA GLY A 14 -7.99 -4.76 15.83
C GLY A 14 -8.79 -6.06 15.65
N ASP A 15 -9.91 -6.04 14.93
CA ASP A 15 -10.62 -7.26 14.55
C ASP A 15 -9.67 -8.25 13.85
N ARG A 16 -9.86 -9.55 14.09
CA ARG A 16 -9.16 -10.62 13.38
C ARG A 16 -10.10 -11.30 12.41
N LEU A 17 -9.83 -11.13 11.12
CA LEU A 17 -10.72 -11.56 10.04
C LEU A 17 -9.92 -12.24 8.92
N THR A 18 -10.59 -13.10 8.16
CA THR A 18 -10.15 -13.46 6.82
C THR A 18 -10.45 -12.32 5.85
N ARG A 19 -9.79 -12.30 4.69
CA ARG A 19 -10.04 -11.27 3.67
C ARG A 19 -11.51 -11.24 3.23
N ASP A 20 -12.12 -12.39 2.97
CA ASP A 20 -13.52 -12.46 2.54
C ASP A 20 -14.48 -11.81 3.57
N GLU A 21 -14.25 -12.04 4.86
CA GLU A 21 -15.06 -11.44 5.91
C GLU A 21 -14.76 -9.94 6.08
N PHE A 22 -13.50 -9.54 5.90
CA PHE A 22 -13.09 -8.14 5.90
C PHE A 22 -13.78 -7.38 4.75
N GLU A 23 -13.66 -7.86 3.52
CA GLU A 23 -14.29 -7.26 2.34
C GLU A 23 -15.82 -7.16 2.53
N ARG A 24 -16.46 -8.24 2.97
CA ARG A 24 -17.91 -8.28 3.22
C ARG A 24 -18.36 -7.21 4.22
N ARG A 25 -17.59 -6.97 5.29
CA ARG A 25 -17.91 -5.95 6.29
C ARG A 25 -17.56 -4.56 5.77
N TYR A 26 -16.46 -4.40 5.05
CA TYR A 26 -16.02 -3.14 4.49
C TYR A 26 -17.02 -2.60 3.47
N GLU A 27 -17.51 -3.45 2.57
CA GLU A 27 -18.56 -3.10 1.60
C GLU A 27 -19.88 -2.64 2.26
N ALA A 28 -20.20 -3.19 3.43
CA ALA A 28 -21.36 -2.77 4.21
C ALA A 28 -21.17 -1.40 4.90
N MET A 29 -19.98 -0.79 4.82
CA MET A 29 -19.63 0.49 5.45
C MET A 29 -19.20 1.55 4.42
N PRO A 30 -20.09 2.00 3.50
CA PRO A 30 -19.72 2.89 2.38
C PRO A 30 -19.24 4.28 2.83
N HIS A 31 -19.44 4.64 4.10
CA HIS A 31 -18.92 5.87 4.71
C HIS A 31 -17.46 5.74 5.18
N LEU A 32 -16.95 4.52 5.33
CA LEU A 32 -15.59 4.27 5.73
C LEU A 32 -14.65 4.46 4.52
N LYS A 33 -13.72 5.41 4.61
CA LYS A 33 -12.86 5.80 3.48
C LYS A 33 -11.63 4.92 3.33
N LYS A 34 -11.09 4.42 4.44
CA LYS A 34 -9.88 3.60 4.46
C LYS A 34 -9.97 2.58 5.59
N ALA A 35 -9.70 1.34 5.27
CA ALA A 35 -9.41 0.27 6.22
C ALA A 35 -8.44 -0.70 5.55
N GLU A 36 -7.58 -1.34 6.31
CA GLU A 36 -6.58 -2.28 5.82
C GLU A 36 -6.68 -3.58 6.61
N LEU A 37 -6.43 -4.69 5.93
CA LEU A 37 -6.22 -5.98 6.57
C LEU A 37 -4.73 -6.34 6.47
N ILE A 38 -4.06 -6.47 7.60
CA ILE A 38 -2.63 -6.81 7.68
C ILE A 38 -2.45 -7.97 8.64
N GLU A 39 -1.96 -9.11 8.14
CA GLU A 39 -1.81 -10.34 8.93
C GLU A 39 -3.13 -10.77 9.60
N GLY A 40 -4.24 -10.64 8.87
CA GLY A 40 -5.58 -10.92 9.37
C GLY A 40 -6.10 -9.96 10.43
N VAL A 41 -5.42 -8.84 10.69
CA VAL A 41 -5.84 -7.82 11.65
C VAL A 41 -6.32 -6.57 10.90
N VAL A 42 -7.47 -6.05 11.31
CA VAL A 42 -8.06 -4.83 10.76
C VAL A 42 -7.38 -3.59 11.35
N TYR A 43 -6.93 -2.70 10.48
CA TYR A 43 -6.41 -1.39 10.83
C TYR A 43 -7.27 -0.29 10.22
N MET A 44 -7.68 0.66 11.05
CA MET A 44 -8.44 1.83 10.62
C MET A 44 -7.57 3.07 10.83
N PRO A 45 -7.41 3.92 9.81
CA PRO A 45 -6.49 5.05 9.90
C PRO A 45 -7.00 6.12 10.84
N SER A 46 -6.05 6.83 11.45
CA SER A 46 -6.30 8.07 12.18
C SER A 46 -6.48 9.25 11.21
N PRO A 47 -7.08 10.38 11.63
CA PRO A 47 -7.14 11.58 10.81
C PRO A 47 -5.75 12.04 10.37
N VAL A 48 -5.59 12.32 9.08
CA VAL A 48 -4.32 12.75 8.47
C VAL A 48 -4.11 14.25 8.61
N ARG A 49 -2.86 14.67 8.85
CA ARG A 49 -2.46 16.08 8.95
C ARG A 49 -1.80 16.54 7.67
N GLN A 50 -2.19 17.71 7.14
CA GLN A 50 -1.66 18.25 5.89
C GLN A 50 -0.12 18.29 5.86
N ARG A 51 0.51 18.85 6.87
CA ARG A 51 1.96 19.04 6.91
C ARG A 51 2.78 17.76 6.95
N TYR A 52 2.27 16.73 7.64
CA TYR A 52 3.04 15.52 7.93
C TYR A 52 2.59 14.31 7.13
N HIS A 53 1.52 14.46 6.36
CA HIS A 53 1.02 13.40 5.48
C HIS A 53 0.55 13.95 4.14
N GLY A 54 -0.39 14.86 4.09
CA GLY A 54 -1.00 15.31 2.83
C GLY A 54 0.00 15.95 1.86
N GLU A 55 0.91 16.79 2.34
CA GLU A 55 1.94 17.43 1.50
C GLU A 55 3.03 16.42 1.06
N PRO A 56 3.64 15.61 1.93
CA PRO A 56 4.54 14.54 1.49
C PRO A 56 3.90 13.56 0.51
N HIS A 57 2.65 13.15 0.75
CA HIS A 57 1.90 12.28 -0.15
C HIS A 57 1.74 12.91 -1.54
N ALA A 58 1.34 14.18 -1.61
CA ALA A 58 1.24 14.90 -2.88
C ALA A 58 2.59 14.96 -3.62
N HIS A 59 3.70 15.14 -2.92
CA HIS A 59 5.03 15.11 -3.52
C HIS A 59 5.39 13.74 -4.10
N LEU A 60 5.04 12.63 -3.43
CA LEU A 60 5.22 11.29 -3.97
C LEU A 60 4.41 11.07 -5.24
N ILE A 61 3.15 11.49 -5.26
CA ILE A 61 2.29 11.41 -6.46
C ILE A 61 2.88 12.20 -7.63
N ILE A 62 3.33 13.43 -7.39
CA ILE A 62 3.94 14.27 -8.42
C ILE A 62 5.22 13.63 -8.95
N TRP A 63 6.08 13.13 -8.07
CA TRP A 63 7.34 12.51 -8.45
C TRP A 63 7.13 11.24 -9.29
N LEU A 64 6.30 10.32 -8.84
CA LEU A 64 5.99 9.10 -9.59
C LEU A 64 5.17 9.40 -10.85
N GLY A 65 4.34 10.44 -10.84
CA GLY A 65 3.62 10.92 -12.00
C GLY A 65 4.55 11.43 -13.12
N GLN A 66 5.65 12.07 -12.78
CA GLN A 66 6.68 12.47 -13.77
C GLN A 66 7.35 11.24 -14.40
N TYR A 67 7.64 10.22 -13.61
CA TYR A 67 8.19 8.97 -14.12
C TYR A 67 7.19 8.25 -15.05
N LEU A 68 5.92 8.19 -14.67
CA LEU A 68 4.82 7.66 -15.48
C LEU A 68 4.76 8.29 -16.88
N VAL A 69 4.86 9.63 -16.96
CA VAL A 69 4.79 10.35 -18.25
C VAL A 69 5.92 9.96 -19.21
N GLY A 70 7.10 9.69 -18.66
CA GLY A 70 8.28 9.30 -19.44
C GLY A 70 8.44 7.80 -19.72
N THR A 71 7.59 6.93 -19.13
CA THR A 71 7.79 5.48 -19.12
C THR A 71 6.52 4.74 -19.53
N PRO A 72 6.34 4.45 -20.84
CA PRO A 72 5.17 3.70 -21.31
C PRO A 72 5.04 2.33 -20.61
N GLY A 73 3.82 1.95 -20.27
CA GLY A 73 3.52 0.71 -19.56
C GLY A 73 3.60 0.78 -18.04
N VAL A 74 4.07 1.89 -17.48
CA VAL A 74 4.01 2.15 -16.04
C VAL A 74 2.68 2.82 -15.69
N ARG A 75 2.14 2.51 -14.52
CA ARG A 75 0.91 3.08 -13.96
C ARG A 75 1.12 3.44 -12.49
N VAL A 76 0.44 4.47 -12.01
CA VAL A 76 0.49 4.93 -10.62
C VAL A 76 -0.90 4.86 -10.01
N GLY A 77 -0.99 4.41 -8.78
CA GLY A 77 -2.22 4.39 -7.98
C GLY A 77 -2.06 5.21 -6.70
N ASP A 78 -3.16 5.84 -6.31
CA ASP A 78 -3.30 6.66 -5.11
C ASP A 78 -4.31 6.00 -4.17
N ASN A 79 -3.91 5.68 -2.94
CA ASN A 79 -4.76 5.05 -1.92
C ASN A 79 -5.57 3.85 -2.45
N SER A 80 -4.97 3.05 -3.31
CA SER A 80 -5.64 1.92 -3.93
C SER A 80 -5.54 0.67 -3.06
N THR A 81 -6.67 -0.02 -2.89
CA THR A 81 -6.70 -1.32 -2.22
C THR A 81 -5.95 -2.37 -3.04
N VAL A 82 -5.07 -3.12 -2.38
CA VAL A 82 -4.23 -4.16 -2.99
C VAL A 82 -4.51 -5.51 -2.35
N ARG A 83 -5.06 -6.44 -3.10
CA ARG A 83 -5.29 -7.82 -2.69
C ARG A 83 -3.99 -8.62 -2.84
N LEU A 84 -3.22 -8.74 -1.76
CA LEU A 84 -1.93 -9.44 -1.80
C LEU A 84 -2.06 -10.94 -1.59
N ASP A 85 -2.72 -11.35 -0.49
CA ASP A 85 -2.99 -12.74 -0.14
C ASP A 85 -4.28 -12.86 0.68
N LEU A 86 -4.56 -14.03 1.28
CA LEU A 86 -5.81 -14.28 2.01
C LEU A 86 -5.94 -13.53 3.34
N ASP A 87 -4.83 -13.02 3.86
CA ASP A 87 -4.77 -12.35 5.16
C ASP A 87 -4.29 -10.89 5.04
N ASN A 88 -4.04 -10.43 3.79
CA ASN A 88 -3.43 -9.12 3.57
C ASN A 88 -4.10 -8.36 2.42
N GLU A 89 -4.71 -7.25 2.77
CA GLU A 89 -5.32 -6.29 1.87
C GLU A 89 -4.96 -4.86 2.34
N PRO A 90 -3.70 -4.42 2.12
CA PRO A 90 -3.27 -3.07 2.42
C PRO A 90 -3.86 -2.05 1.45
N GLN A 91 -3.85 -0.79 1.88
CA GLN A 91 -4.21 0.36 1.07
C GLN A 91 -3.08 1.40 1.15
N PRO A 92 -1.97 1.16 0.42
CA PRO A 92 -0.79 2.04 0.45
C PRO A 92 -1.12 3.45 -0.02
N ASP A 93 -0.40 4.43 0.51
CA ASP A 93 -0.60 5.82 0.11
C ASP A 93 -0.33 6.02 -1.37
N VAL A 94 0.76 5.47 -1.91
CA VAL A 94 1.08 5.50 -3.34
C VAL A 94 1.65 4.16 -3.78
N LEU A 95 1.30 3.73 -4.99
CA LEU A 95 1.91 2.58 -5.62
C LEU A 95 2.25 2.86 -7.09
N LEU A 96 3.22 2.12 -7.59
CA LEU A 96 3.56 2.07 -9.01
C LEU A 96 3.59 0.61 -9.45
N PHE A 97 2.99 0.32 -10.59
CA PHE A 97 3.02 -1.01 -11.18
C PHE A 97 3.23 -0.94 -12.69
N ILE A 98 3.76 -2.03 -13.24
CA ILE A 98 3.93 -2.21 -14.67
C ILE A 98 2.69 -2.93 -15.20
N ASP A 99 2.16 -2.47 -16.32
CA ASP A 99 1.03 -3.14 -16.98
C ASP A 99 1.42 -4.60 -17.28
N PRO A 100 0.53 -5.59 -17.01
CA PRO A 100 0.81 -6.99 -17.33
C PRO A 100 1.23 -7.24 -18.77
N ALA A 101 0.71 -6.46 -19.72
CA ALA A 101 1.12 -6.54 -21.12
C ALA A 101 2.59 -6.13 -21.36
N CYS A 102 3.18 -5.40 -20.39
CA CYS A 102 4.60 -4.98 -20.38
C CYS A 102 5.46 -5.82 -19.41
N GLY A 103 4.92 -6.92 -18.88
CA GLY A 103 5.65 -7.84 -18.00
C GLY A 103 5.50 -7.52 -16.50
N GLY A 104 4.54 -6.71 -16.11
CA GLY A 104 4.19 -6.44 -14.71
C GLY A 104 3.64 -7.66 -13.98
N GLN A 105 3.78 -7.66 -12.66
CA GLN A 105 3.38 -8.78 -11.80
C GLN A 105 2.02 -8.60 -11.15
N ALA A 106 1.50 -7.38 -11.05
CA ALA A 106 0.17 -7.07 -10.54
C ALA A 106 -0.81 -6.86 -11.69
N ARG A 107 -2.11 -7.06 -11.42
CA ARG A 107 -3.19 -6.82 -12.39
C ARG A 107 -4.37 -6.11 -11.73
N ILE A 108 -5.23 -5.50 -12.53
CA ILE A 108 -6.53 -5.01 -12.07
C ILE A 108 -7.54 -6.12 -12.36
N ASP A 109 -8.30 -6.52 -11.33
CA ASP A 109 -9.35 -7.54 -11.46
C ASP A 109 -10.64 -6.98 -12.07
N ALA A 110 -11.67 -7.83 -12.21
CA ALA A 110 -12.94 -7.45 -12.81
C ALA A 110 -13.72 -6.41 -11.99
N ASP A 111 -13.47 -6.33 -10.69
CA ASP A 111 -14.10 -5.40 -9.75
C ASP A 111 -13.35 -4.07 -9.64
N GLY A 112 -12.20 -3.96 -10.32
CA GLY A 112 -11.35 -2.77 -10.33
C GLY A 112 -10.32 -2.70 -9.21
N TYR A 113 -10.15 -3.76 -8.42
CA TYR A 113 -9.12 -3.85 -7.39
C TYR A 113 -7.78 -4.31 -7.97
N MET A 114 -6.71 -3.89 -7.33
CA MET A 114 -5.38 -4.43 -7.66
C MET A 114 -5.21 -5.80 -7.02
N GLU A 115 -4.82 -6.79 -7.80
CA GLU A 115 -4.49 -8.14 -7.35
C GLU A 115 -3.02 -8.45 -7.63
N GLY A 116 -2.32 -8.94 -6.61
CA GLY A 116 -0.88 -9.19 -6.64
C GLY A 116 -0.04 -7.98 -6.24
N ALA A 117 1.27 -8.18 -6.17
CA ALA A 117 2.20 -7.17 -5.67
C ALA A 117 2.55 -6.13 -6.74
N PRO A 118 2.35 -4.82 -6.50
CA PRO A 118 2.91 -3.78 -7.37
C PRO A 118 4.44 -3.80 -7.33
N GLU A 119 5.09 -3.19 -8.32
CA GLU A 119 6.55 -3.11 -8.36
C GLU A 119 7.10 -2.19 -7.28
N LEU A 120 6.40 -1.10 -6.97
CA LEU A 120 6.80 -0.17 -5.91
C LEU A 120 5.59 0.23 -5.06
N VAL A 121 5.81 0.29 -3.76
CA VAL A 121 4.87 0.85 -2.77
C VAL A 121 5.57 1.97 -2.00
N ALA A 122 4.86 3.06 -1.76
CA ALA A 122 5.34 4.15 -0.92
C ALA A 122 4.30 4.52 0.15
N GLU A 123 4.78 4.69 1.38
CA GLU A 123 3.98 5.07 2.55
C GLU A 123 4.55 6.35 3.16
N VAL A 124 3.67 7.24 3.59
CA VAL A 124 4.01 8.44 4.36
C VAL A 124 3.76 8.17 5.83
N ALA A 125 4.82 7.93 6.56
CA ALA A 125 4.79 7.62 7.99
C ALA A 125 4.96 8.89 8.83
N ALA A 126 3.89 9.34 9.47
CA ALA A 126 3.97 10.40 10.48
C ALA A 126 4.04 9.79 11.89
N SER A 127 2.94 9.19 12.36
CA SER A 127 2.88 8.47 13.65
C SER A 127 2.89 6.95 13.48
N SER A 128 2.88 6.47 12.25
CA SER A 128 2.80 5.04 11.88
C SER A 128 4.16 4.42 11.53
N ALA A 129 5.28 5.16 11.65
CA ALA A 129 6.61 4.72 11.20
C ALA A 129 6.98 3.30 11.70
N SER A 130 6.67 2.98 12.96
CA SER A 130 6.91 1.63 13.49
C SER A 130 6.09 0.56 12.80
N TYR A 131 4.83 0.86 12.49
CA TYR A 131 3.93 -0.07 11.78
C TYR A 131 4.36 -0.26 10.33
N ASP A 132 4.66 0.83 9.62
CA ASP A 132 5.10 0.79 8.22
C ASP A 132 6.47 0.11 8.08
N LEU A 133 7.41 0.36 8.99
CA LEU A 133 8.75 -0.25 8.99
C LEU A 133 8.79 -1.70 9.50
N HIS A 134 7.71 -2.23 10.08
CA HIS A 134 7.67 -3.59 10.60
C HIS A 134 6.55 -4.42 9.95
N ALA A 135 5.30 -4.25 10.38
CA ALA A 135 4.21 -5.13 9.94
C ALA A 135 3.96 -5.06 8.42
N LYS A 136 3.77 -3.86 7.87
CA LYS A 136 3.56 -3.69 6.43
C LYS A 136 4.79 -4.07 5.61
N MET A 137 5.99 -3.70 6.06
CA MET A 137 7.24 -4.08 5.40
C MET A 137 7.37 -5.60 5.28
N HIS A 138 6.98 -6.34 6.32
CA HIS A 138 7.01 -7.80 6.32
C HIS A 138 6.03 -8.38 5.30
N VAL A 139 4.81 -7.83 5.26
CA VAL A 139 3.78 -8.22 4.30
C VAL A 139 4.21 -7.93 2.86
N TYR A 140 4.68 -6.73 2.56
CA TYR A 140 5.15 -6.35 1.23
C TYR A 140 6.33 -7.21 0.76
N ARG A 141 7.31 -7.45 1.64
CA ARG A 141 8.44 -8.32 1.36
C ARG A 141 8.00 -9.74 0.99
N ARG A 142 7.15 -10.35 1.81
CA ARG A 142 6.67 -11.73 1.62
C ARG A 142 5.87 -11.89 0.32
N ASN A 143 5.13 -10.88 -0.05
CA ASN A 143 4.30 -10.88 -1.25
C ASN A 143 5.04 -10.43 -2.52
N GLY A 144 6.33 -10.06 -2.43
CA GLY A 144 7.16 -9.78 -3.60
C GLY A 144 7.05 -8.36 -4.15
N VAL A 145 6.64 -7.38 -3.34
CA VAL A 145 6.79 -5.96 -3.70
C VAL A 145 8.28 -5.66 -3.86
N ARG A 146 8.70 -5.24 -5.07
CA ARG A 146 10.12 -5.13 -5.41
C ARG A 146 10.81 -3.98 -4.72
N GLU A 147 10.13 -2.83 -4.63
CA GLU A 147 10.66 -1.64 -3.97
C GLU A 147 9.66 -1.10 -2.95
N TYR A 148 10.16 -0.71 -1.79
CA TYR A 148 9.35 -0.17 -0.72
C TYR A 148 9.96 1.12 -0.17
N ILE A 149 9.18 2.20 -0.19
CA ILE A 149 9.58 3.52 0.29
C ILE A 149 8.76 3.86 1.53
N VAL A 150 9.44 4.30 2.59
CA VAL A 150 8.80 4.88 3.78
C VAL A 150 9.34 6.30 3.99
N TRP A 151 8.48 7.28 3.78
CA TRP A 151 8.81 8.67 4.09
C TRP A 151 8.45 8.97 5.53
N ARG A 152 9.44 8.96 6.41
CA ARG A 152 9.29 9.35 7.82
C ARG A 152 9.23 10.87 7.95
N ALA A 153 7.99 11.42 7.85
CA ALA A 153 7.77 12.86 7.68
C ALA A 153 8.19 13.69 8.91
N LEU A 154 8.12 13.14 10.12
CA LEU A 154 8.54 13.83 11.35
C LEU A 154 10.06 13.92 11.43
N GLU A 155 10.79 12.87 11.07
CA GLU A 155 12.24 12.78 11.06
C GLU A 155 12.85 13.43 9.81
N ARG A 156 12.04 13.70 8.79
CA ARG A 156 12.46 14.21 7.47
C ARG A 156 13.42 13.28 6.76
N GLU A 157 13.18 11.99 6.87
CA GLU A 157 13.99 10.94 6.27
C GLU A 157 13.14 10.06 5.35
N ILE A 158 13.79 9.55 4.32
CA ILE A 158 13.22 8.55 3.41
C ILE A 158 14.06 7.28 3.51
N ASP A 159 13.39 6.18 3.85
CA ASP A 159 13.94 4.85 3.74
C ASP A 159 13.45 4.23 2.44
N TRP A 160 14.36 3.80 1.59
CA TRP A 160 14.05 3.14 0.33
C TRP A 160 14.69 1.76 0.31
N PHE A 161 13.86 0.74 0.18
CA PHE A 161 14.27 -0.66 0.22
C PHE A 161 14.03 -1.31 -1.13
N VAL A 162 14.94 -2.22 -1.50
CA VAL A 162 14.83 -3.09 -2.67
C VAL A 162 14.83 -4.55 -2.23
N LEU A 163 13.98 -5.36 -2.85
CA LEU A 163 13.83 -6.78 -2.55
C LEU A 163 14.90 -7.59 -3.30
N ARG A 164 15.86 -8.14 -2.57
CA ARG A 164 16.91 -9.02 -3.09
C ARG A 164 16.94 -10.33 -2.33
N ALA A 165 16.94 -11.45 -3.03
CA ALA A 165 16.97 -12.78 -2.43
C ALA A 165 15.97 -12.98 -1.27
N GLY A 166 14.76 -12.39 -1.40
CA GLY A 166 13.69 -12.50 -0.40
C GLY A 166 13.85 -11.61 0.84
N GLN A 167 14.82 -10.68 0.83
CA GLN A 167 15.05 -9.72 1.93
C GLN A 167 15.05 -8.29 1.38
N TYR A 168 14.54 -7.36 2.18
CA TYR A 168 14.69 -5.96 1.87
C TYR A 168 16.07 -5.44 2.28
N GLU A 169 16.76 -4.84 1.33
CA GLU A 169 18.01 -4.12 1.55
C GLU A 169 17.76 -2.62 1.35
N ARG A 170 18.22 -1.81 2.31
CA ARG A 170 18.10 -0.35 2.18
C ARG A 170 19.05 0.17 1.10
N LEU A 171 18.53 0.91 0.15
CA LEU A 171 19.33 1.57 -0.86
C LEU A 171 20.16 2.70 -0.25
N ALA A 172 21.41 2.76 -0.64
CA ALA A 172 22.31 3.84 -0.26
C ALA A 172 22.38 4.88 -1.38
N ALA A 173 22.61 6.13 -0.99
CA ALA A 173 22.90 7.17 -1.97
C ALA A 173 24.26 6.90 -2.65
N GLY A 174 24.32 7.15 -3.96
CA GLY A 174 25.57 7.15 -4.69
C GLY A 174 26.54 8.28 -4.27
N ALA A 175 27.70 8.34 -4.89
CA ALA A 175 28.69 9.38 -4.62
C ALA A 175 28.18 10.81 -4.92
N ASP A 176 27.17 10.92 -5.73
CA ASP A 176 26.44 12.17 -6.07
C ASP A 176 25.31 12.51 -5.10
N GLY A 177 25.12 11.72 -4.04
CA GLY A 177 24.07 11.90 -3.04
C GLY A 177 22.67 11.45 -3.52
N VAL A 178 22.57 10.81 -4.68
CA VAL A 178 21.27 10.38 -5.26
C VAL A 178 21.02 8.90 -5.00
N VAL A 179 19.84 8.58 -4.46
CA VAL A 179 19.34 7.19 -4.38
C VAL A 179 18.62 6.88 -5.69
N ARG A 180 18.86 5.71 -6.26
CA ARG A 180 18.27 5.28 -7.54
C ARG A 180 17.52 3.97 -7.36
N SER A 181 16.38 3.86 -8.05
CA SER A 181 15.65 2.62 -8.29
C SER A 181 16.50 1.65 -9.11
N GLU A 182 16.25 0.35 -9.00
CA GLU A 182 16.95 -0.73 -9.74
C GLU A 182 16.10 -1.36 -10.84
#